data_6a95368eb88bafcd06d5957b7af34407
#
_entry.id   6a95368eb88bafcd06d5957b7af34407
#
_cell.length_a   1.000
_cell.length_b   1.000
_cell.length_c   1.000
_cell.angle_alpha   90.00
_cell.angle_beta   90.00
_cell.angle_gamma   90.00
#
_symmetry.space_group_name_H-M   'P 1'
#
loop_
_entity.id
_entity.type
_entity.pdbx_description
1 polymer ?
#
loop_
_entity_poly.entity_id
_entity_poly.type
_entity_poly.pdbx_seq_one_letter_code
_entity_poly.pdbx_strand_id
1 'polypeptide(L)'
;MKIKIIYLSIIFTIFCIPPKKYDPKLFNHLVIDAGSSGTRFCLYSVKKNHQCLIQHLNDPCYSVPANNGLSYLTEQEIYDVLNQGFEILRKKTQQIDFISLLGTGGFRKLSQQEQQQKFHILNRYFNQSSFNAYQIKFISGEEEAYYAWKSIAILYQSNEHITLETGGATIQFAVGNKEFFDYISLPIGLNQSYETLISYKEFEPCKQGNRLSQEKYDYCKNFVQTHLYQNKELNKFLELYKEYSNKYKTYTLGRPWNSIFNLVNKNPINIEDLKTSGIFYCNLSEQELIQKIPSNFAKRICYLFFYHQAQMEALKIQKIYRGTDSWTIGASIDEKTFPYCNSFN
;
A
#
# COMPACT_ATOMS: atom_id res chain seq x y z
N MET A 1 4.46 -70.33 8.71
CA MET A 1 4.78 -69.02 8.04
C MET A 1 4.54 -67.92 9.04
N LYS A 2 5.58 -67.35 9.67
CA LYS A 2 5.48 -66.33 10.70
C LYS A 2 5.68 -64.93 10.02
N ILE A 3 4.61 -64.11 9.97
CA ILE A 3 4.69 -62.75 9.44
C ILE A 3 5.26 -61.84 10.54
N LYS A 4 6.45 -61.27 10.31
CA LYS A 4 7.02 -60.22 11.16
C LYS A 4 6.44 -58.84 10.71
N ILE A 5 5.65 -58.24 11.58
CA ILE A 5 5.19 -56.85 11.41
C ILE A 5 6.31 -55.94 11.91
N ILE A 6 6.89 -55.17 10.99
CA ILE A 6 7.89 -54.13 11.31
C ILE A 6 7.12 -52.83 11.57
N TYR A 7 7.10 -52.38 12.82
CA TYR A 7 6.61 -51.04 13.17
C TYR A 7 7.65 -49.99 12.77
N LEU A 8 7.32 -49.18 11.77
CA LEU A 8 8.12 -48.03 11.38
C LEU A 8 7.68 -46.82 12.24
N SER A 9 8.44 -46.52 13.29
CA SER A 9 8.22 -45.32 14.12
C SER A 9 8.72 -44.10 13.38
N ILE A 10 7.80 -43.32 12.82
CA ILE A 10 8.12 -42.00 12.25
C ILE A 10 8.27 -41.00 13.42
N ILE A 11 9.51 -40.69 13.75
CA ILE A 11 9.83 -39.62 14.72
C ILE A 11 9.64 -38.28 14.01
N PHE A 12 8.54 -37.61 14.31
CA PHE A 12 8.34 -36.21 13.93
C PHE A 12 9.25 -35.33 14.82
N THR A 13 10.40 -34.97 14.31
CA THR A 13 11.23 -33.92 14.94
C THR A 13 10.58 -32.58 14.69
N ILE A 14 9.81 -32.08 15.65
CA ILE A 14 9.31 -30.71 15.65
C ILE A 14 10.54 -29.82 15.87
N PHE A 15 11.03 -29.23 14.80
CA PHE A 15 12.00 -28.13 14.91
C PHE A 15 11.31 -26.93 15.55
N CYS A 16 11.38 -26.80 16.86
CA CYS A 16 11.13 -25.54 17.55
C CYS A 16 12.22 -24.56 17.08
N ILE A 17 11.87 -23.70 16.12
CA ILE A 17 12.71 -22.53 15.78
C ILE A 17 12.69 -21.65 17.04
N PRO A 18 13.82 -21.46 17.75
CA PRO A 18 13.83 -20.61 18.93
C PRO A 18 13.40 -19.21 18.52
N PRO A 19 12.60 -18.52 19.35
CA PRO A 19 12.25 -17.13 19.09
C PRO A 19 13.54 -16.33 18.91
N LYS A 20 13.60 -15.49 17.84
CA LYS A 20 14.77 -14.65 17.56
C LYS A 20 15.16 -13.91 18.85
N LYS A 21 16.39 -14.12 19.30
CA LYS A 21 16.95 -13.43 20.47
C LYS A 21 16.76 -11.93 20.32
N TYR A 22 16.15 -11.29 21.30
CA TYR A 22 15.99 -9.84 21.40
C TYR A 22 17.38 -9.16 21.36
N ASP A 23 17.59 -8.26 20.41
CA ASP A 23 18.75 -7.36 20.38
C ASP A 23 18.34 -6.03 21.04
N PRO A 24 18.85 -5.69 22.23
CA PRO A 24 18.48 -4.46 22.94
C PRO A 24 18.84 -3.17 22.20
N LYS A 25 19.60 -3.27 21.09
CA LYS A 25 19.91 -2.15 20.21
C LYS A 25 18.84 -1.91 19.15
N LEU A 26 17.85 -2.81 19.02
CA LEU A 26 16.75 -2.68 18.07
C LEU A 26 15.52 -2.12 18.79
N PHE A 27 14.85 -1.18 18.11
CA PHE A 27 13.59 -0.62 18.52
C PHE A 27 12.50 -1.12 17.59
N ASN A 28 11.52 -1.84 18.13
CA ASN A 28 10.44 -2.42 17.35
C ASN A 28 9.26 -1.45 17.26
N HIS A 29 9.11 -0.82 16.11
CA HIS A 29 8.03 0.12 15.82
C HIS A 29 6.95 -0.55 14.98
N LEU A 30 5.75 -0.62 15.51
CA LEU A 30 4.56 -1.07 14.79
C LEU A 30 3.86 0.15 14.18
N VAL A 31 3.79 0.20 12.87
CA VAL A 31 2.96 1.16 12.14
C VAL A 31 1.69 0.46 11.68
N ILE A 32 0.53 0.91 12.18
CA ILE A 32 -0.78 0.43 11.75
C ILE A 32 -1.31 1.42 10.70
N ASP A 33 -1.31 1.00 9.45
CA ASP A 33 -1.91 1.74 8.34
C ASP A 33 -3.42 1.46 8.32
N ALA A 34 -4.21 2.40 8.81
CA ALA A 34 -5.66 2.34 8.79
C ALA A 34 -6.19 2.96 7.50
N GLY A 35 -6.08 2.21 6.42
CA GLY A 35 -6.50 2.60 5.08
C GLY A 35 -8.01 2.53 4.87
N SER A 36 -8.49 3.11 3.76
CA SER A 36 -9.92 3.08 3.39
C SER A 36 -10.45 1.69 3.02
N SER A 37 -9.59 0.80 2.54
CA SER A 37 -9.95 -0.54 2.06
C SER A 37 -9.48 -1.67 2.97
N GLY A 38 -8.92 -1.36 4.15
CA GLY A 38 -8.44 -2.34 5.10
C GLY A 38 -7.36 -1.80 6.02
N THR A 39 -6.95 -2.61 6.98
CA THR A 39 -5.97 -2.26 8.00
C THR A 39 -4.73 -3.15 7.87
N ARG A 40 -3.56 -2.55 7.88
CA ARG A 40 -2.27 -3.22 7.79
C ARG A 40 -1.43 -2.97 9.03
N PHE A 41 -0.85 -4.02 9.55
CA PHE A 41 0.05 -4.00 10.70
C PHE A 41 1.46 -4.24 10.19
N CYS A 42 2.27 -3.19 10.20
CA CYS A 42 3.62 -3.17 9.65
C CYS A 42 4.64 -3.02 10.78
N LEU A 43 5.37 -4.10 11.09
CA LEU A 43 6.36 -4.11 12.17
C LEU A 43 7.76 -3.90 11.59
N TYR A 44 8.45 -2.89 12.11
CA TYR A 44 9.81 -2.52 11.72
C TYR A 44 10.74 -2.59 12.92
N SER A 45 11.91 -3.20 12.74
CA SER A 45 13.00 -3.13 13.71
C SER A 45 13.99 -2.05 13.26
N VAL A 46 14.03 -0.97 14.01
CA VAL A 46 14.90 0.19 13.75
C VAL A 46 16.13 0.09 14.61
N LYS A 47 17.31 0.07 13.99
CA LYS A 47 18.56 0.10 14.73
C LYS A 47 18.85 1.52 15.20
N LYS A 48 18.98 1.70 16.52
CA LYS A 48 19.33 2.99 17.15
C LYS A 48 20.82 3.31 16.93
N ASN A 49 21.18 3.58 15.70
CA ASN A 49 22.48 4.18 15.36
C ASN A 49 22.22 5.47 14.57
N HIS A 50 23.25 6.28 14.35
CA HIS A 50 23.15 7.56 13.64
C HIS A 50 22.55 7.47 12.22
N GLN A 51 22.39 6.27 11.66
CA GLN A 51 21.87 6.03 10.31
C GLN A 51 20.47 5.43 10.28
N CYS A 52 19.84 5.11 11.44
CA CYS A 52 18.51 4.53 11.54
C CYS A 52 18.21 3.45 10.48
N LEU A 53 19.08 2.47 10.41
CA LEU A 53 18.91 1.36 9.49
C LEU A 53 17.70 0.52 9.88
N ILE A 54 16.75 0.40 8.96
CA ILE A 54 15.62 -0.52 9.12
C ILE A 54 16.12 -1.93 8.80
N GLN A 55 16.09 -2.80 9.81
CA GLN A 55 16.21 -4.22 9.56
C GLN A 55 14.84 -4.75 9.16
N HIS A 56 14.68 -5.11 7.89
CA HIS A 56 13.45 -5.72 7.42
C HIS A 56 13.25 -7.08 8.09
N LEU A 57 12.12 -7.22 8.76
CA LEU A 57 11.53 -8.52 8.97
C LEU A 57 10.98 -8.97 7.60
N ASN A 58 11.24 -10.24 7.21
CA ASN A 58 10.56 -10.83 6.05
C ASN A 58 9.06 -10.65 6.24
N ASP A 59 8.35 -10.07 5.26
CA ASP A 59 6.94 -9.67 5.35
C ASP A 59 6.63 -8.76 6.55
N PRO A 60 7.04 -7.48 6.53
CA PRO A 60 6.81 -6.58 7.64
C PRO A 60 5.34 -6.23 7.85
N CYS A 61 4.48 -6.37 6.81
CA CYS A 61 3.08 -5.95 6.86
C CYS A 61 2.11 -7.12 6.77
N TYR A 62 1.16 -7.15 7.71
CA TYR A 62 0.04 -8.10 7.72
C TYR A 62 -1.25 -7.33 7.54
N SER A 63 -2.11 -7.83 6.65
CA SER A 63 -3.48 -7.34 6.55
C SER A 63 -4.40 -8.25 7.32
N VAL A 64 -5.25 -7.64 8.11
CA VAL A 64 -6.39 -8.31 8.70
C VAL A 64 -7.49 -8.37 7.65
N PRO A 65 -8.07 -9.54 7.38
CA PRO A 65 -9.23 -9.64 6.52
C PRO A 65 -10.38 -8.84 7.12
N ALA A 66 -10.73 -7.74 6.48
CA ALA A 66 -11.90 -6.94 6.79
C ALA A 66 -12.46 -6.43 5.46
N ASN A 67 -13.78 -6.34 5.38
CA ASN A 67 -14.43 -5.88 4.15
C ASN A 67 -14.23 -4.38 3.92
N ASN A 68 -13.88 -3.62 4.99
CA ASN A 68 -13.73 -2.17 4.98
C ASN A 68 -12.56 -1.72 5.87
N GLY A 69 -12.10 -0.49 5.69
CA GLY A 69 -11.14 0.16 6.59
C GLY A 69 -11.77 0.59 7.92
N LEU A 70 -10.95 0.80 8.96
CA LEU A 70 -11.42 1.14 10.33
C LEU A 70 -12.37 2.34 10.38
N SER A 71 -12.25 3.28 9.43
CA SER A 71 -13.13 4.46 9.37
C SER A 71 -14.62 4.12 9.21
N TYR A 72 -14.94 2.98 8.61
CA TYR A 72 -16.32 2.55 8.33
C TYR A 72 -16.87 1.54 9.34
N LEU A 73 -16.02 1.01 10.23
CA LEU A 73 -16.37 -0.05 11.16
C LEU A 73 -17.01 0.50 12.43
N THR A 74 -17.86 -0.27 13.08
CA THR A 74 -18.36 -0.02 14.44
C THR A 74 -17.26 -0.17 15.49
N GLU A 75 -17.51 0.22 16.73
CA GLU A 75 -16.53 0.07 17.82
C GLU A 75 -16.10 -1.38 18.01
N GLN A 76 -17.05 -2.31 18.04
CA GLN A 76 -16.76 -3.73 18.21
C GLN A 76 -15.93 -4.30 17.06
N GLU A 77 -16.28 -3.97 15.81
CA GLU A 77 -15.53 -4.41 14.64
C GLU A 77 -14.10 -3.84 14.62
N ILE A 78 -13.90 -2.59 15.08
CA ILE A 78 -12.56 -2.00 15.25
C ILE A 78 -11.75 -2.83 16.24
N TYR A 79 -12.33 -3.19 17.39
CA TYR A 79 -11.68 -4.01 18.41
C TYR A 79 -11.32 -5.39 17.87
N ASP A 80 -12.22 -6.02 17.12
CA ASP A 80 -11.99 -7.33 16.52
C ASP A 80 -10.83 -7.30 15.51
N VAL A 81 -10.79 -6.28 14.65
CA VAL A 81 -9.69 -6.10 13.67
C VAL A 81 -8.35 -5.86 14.39
N LEU A 82 -8.33 -5.02 15.41
CA LEU A 82 -7.10 -4.74 16.17
C LEU A 82 -6.63 -5.97 16.93
N ASN A 83 -7.52 -6.68 17.63
CA ASN A 83 -7.19 -7.92 18.34
C ASN A 83 -6.62 -8.98 17.41
N GLN A 84 -7.25 -9.20 16.26
CA GLN A 84 -6.78 -10.16 15.26
C GLN A 84 -5.38 -9.80 14.74
N GLY A 85 -5.14 -8.51 14.46
CA GLY A 85 -3.83 -8.03 14.03
C GLY A 85 -2.74 -8.25 15.07
N PHE A 86 -3.04 -7.96 16.34
CA PHE A 86 -2.10 -8.20 17.44
C PHE A 86 -1.88 -9.68 17.72
N GLU A 87 -2.86 -10.54 17.55
CA GLU A 87 -2.68 -11.98 17.67
C GLU A 87 -1.70 -12.54 16.62
N ILE A 88 -1.79 -12.05 15.37
CA ILE A 88 -0.84 -12.41 14.32
C ILE A 88 0.58 -11.96 14.69
N LEU A 89 0.72 -10.74 15.22
CA LEU A 89 2.03 -10.19 15.60
C LEU A 89 2.65 -10.90 16.80
N ARG A 90 1.87 -11.27 17.82
CA ARG A 90 2.36 -12.01 19.00
C ARG A 90 3.04 -13.33 18.65
N LYS A 91 2.67 -13.95 17.54
CA LYS A 91 3.32 -15.16 17.01
C LYS A 91 4.70 -14.88 16.41
N LYS A 92 5.03 -13.62 16.12
CA LYS A 92 6.25 -13.22 15.42
C LYS A 92 7.22 -12.41 16.26
N THR A 93 6.72 -11.65 17.22
CA THR A 93 7.55 -10.87 18.15
C THR A 93 6.93 -10.87 19.54
N GLN A 94 7.79 -10.85 20.55
CA GLN A 94 7.37 -10.73 21.96
C GLN A 94 7.34 -9.28 22.46
N GLN A 95 7.94 -8.35 21.68
CA GLN A 95 8.07 -6.95 22.11
C GLN A 95 7.74 -6.00 20.97
N ILE A 96 6.88 -5.02 21.30
CA ILE A 96 6.60 -3.83 20.49
C ILE A 96 6.93 -2.65 21.41
N ASP A 97 7.88 -1.81 20.99
CA ASP A 97 8.34 -0.68 21.80
C ASP A 97 7.48 0.57 21.59
N PHE A 98 6.92 0.73 20.39
CA PHE A 98 6.04 1.84 20.04
C PHE A 98 5.03 1.47 18.98
N ILE A 99 3.83 2.06 19.05
CA ILE A 99 2.76 1.85 18.06
C ILE A 99 2.36 3.21 17.48
N SER A 100 2.34 3.30 16.15
CA SER A 100 1.72 4.41 15.40
C SER A 100 0.51 3.89 14.64
N LEU A 101 -0.71 4.29 15.04
CA LEU A 101 -1.90 4.07 14.24
C LEU A 101 -2.15 5.32 13.40
N LEU A 102 -2.04 5.17 12.08
CA LEU A 102 -2.14 6.26 11.11
C LEU A 102 -3.36 6.06 10.21
N GLY A 103 -4.39 6.88 10.42
CA GLY A 103 -5.60 6.91 9.59
C GLY A 103 -5.37 7.74 8.33
N THR A 104 -5.73 7.20 7.16
CA THR A 104 -5.47 7.82 5.86
C THR A 104 -6.77 8.26 5.15
N GLY A 105 -6.86 8.11 3.85
CA GLY A 105 -7.95 8.58 2.99
C GLY A 105 -9.37 8.24 3.46
N GLY A 106 -9.57 7.10 4.13
CA GLY A 106 -10.86 6.73 4.70
C GLY A 106 -11.29 7.66 5.84
N PHE A 107 -10.36 8.01 6.73
CA PHE A 107 -10.63 8.95 7.83
C PHE A 107 -10.80 10.38 7.36
N ARG A 108 -10.08 10.80 6.33
CA ARG A 108 -10.24 12.16 5.74
C ARG A 108 -11.62 12.42 5.14
N LYS A 109 -12.39 11.37 4.82
CA LYS A 109 -13.78 11.49 4.33
C LYS A 109 -14.81 11.71 5.43
N LEU A 110 -14.46 11.41 6.68
CA LEU A 110 -15.34 11.58 7.82
C LEU A 110 -15.44 13.07 8.19
N SER A 111 -16.60 13.48 8.69
CA SER A 111 -16.78 14.76 9.35
C SER A 111 -15.86 14.88 10.58
N GLN A 112 -15.59 16.09 11.03
CA GLN A 112 -14.77 16.32 12.22
C GLN A 112 -15.33 15.60 13.46
N GLN A 113 -16.66 15.57 13.61
CA GLN A 113 -17.32 14.88 14.72
C GLN A 113 -17.11 13.37 14.65
N GLU A 114 -17.23 12.75 13.47
CA GLU A 114 -16.97 11.33 13.27
C GLU A 114 -15.50 10.98 13.48
N GLN A 115 -14.58 11.82 13.02
CA GLN A 115 -13.14 11.64 13.29
C GLN A 115 -12.86 11.65 14.79
N GLN A 116 -13.45 12.58 15.55
CA GLN A 116 -13.32 12.62 17.01
C GLN A 116 -13.89 11.36 17.67
N GLN A 117 -15.05 10.89 17.25
CA GLN A 117 -15.63 9.65 17.76
C GLN A 117 -14.70 8.45 17.51
N LYS A 118 -14.18 8.31 16.29
CA LYS A 118 -13.23 7.23 15.96
C LYS A 118 -11.95 7.35 16.77
N PHE A 119 -11.42 8.55 16.93
CA PHE A 119 -10.25 8.79 17.78
C PHE A 119 -10.48 8.33 19.23
N HIS A 120 -11.64 8.65 19.82
CA HIS A 120 -12.00 8.21 21.17
C HIS A 120 -12.11 6.70 21.30
N ILE A 121 -12.72 6.02 20.31
CA ILE A 121 -12.80 4.55 20.26
C ILE A 121 -11.40 3.94 20.25
N LEU A 122 -10.54 4.38 19.36
CA LEU A 122 -9.17 3.89 19.21
C LEU A 122 -8.34 4.17 20.49
N ASN A 123 -8.44 5.38 21.03
CA ASN A 123 -7.74 5.75 22.26
C ASN A 123 -8.18 4.91 23.46
N ARG A 124 -9.49 4.61 23.58
CA ARG A 124 -10.02 3.71 24.61
C ARG A 124 -9.44 2.32 24.48
N TYR A 125 -9.39 1.77 23.26
CA TYR A 125 -8.79 0.46 23.00
C TYR A 125 -7.34 0.38 23.45
N PHE A 126 -6.50 1.36 23.08
CA PHE A 126 -5.08 1.36 23.44
C PHE A 126 -4.85 1.61 24.93
N ASN A 127 -5.66 2.45 25.57
CA ASN A 127 -5.59 2.68 27.02
C ASN A 127 -5.96 1.44 27.85
N GLN A 128 -6.84 0.58 27.35
CA GLN A 128 -7.20 -0.68 27.98
C GLN A 128 -6.20 -1.81 27.70
N SER A 129 -5.32 -1.60 26.74
CA SER A 129 -4.30 -2.56 26.34
C SER A 129 -3.02 -2.37 27.17
N SER A 130 -2.18 -3.40 27.25
CA SER A 130 -0.91 -3.37 27.99
C SER A 130 0.24 -2.71 27.19
N PHE A 131 -0.06 -1.88 26.20
CA PHE A 131 0.96 -1.20 25.39
C PHE A 131 1.52 0.02 26.14
N ASN A 132 2.84 0.11 26.22
CA ASN A 132 3.51 1.15 27.00
C ASN A 132 3.56 2.52 26.29
N ALA A 133 3.57 2.52 24.94
CA ALA A 133 3.67 3.74 24.17
C ALA A 133 2.96 3.61 22.81
N TYR A 134 2.09 4.58 22.49
CA TYR A 134 1.39 4.64 21.22
C TYR A 134 1.07 6.08 20.81
N GLN A 135 0.81 6.26 19.51
CA GLN A 135 0.18 7.46 18.97
C GLN A 135 -0.94 7.07 18.01
N ILE A 136 -1.99 7.89 17.97
CA ILE A 136 -3.07 7.81 17.00
C ILE A 136 -3.10 9.13 16.24
N LYS A 137 -3.02 9.07 14.91
CA LYS A 137 -3.06 10.26 14.08
C LYS A 137 -3.82 10.00 12.78
N PHE A 138 -4.67 10.92 12.38
CA PHE A 138 -5.24 10.95 11.04
C PHE A 138 -4.38 11.87 10.18
N ILE A 139 -3.61 11.27 9.27
CA ILE A 139 -2.60 11.98 8.49
C ILE A 139 -3.22 12.66 7.26
N SER A 140 -2.65 13.82 6.91
CA SER A 140 -3.01 14.54 5.68
C SER A 140 -2.53 13.80 4.42
N GLY A 141 -2.99 14.23 3.25
CA GLY A 141 -2.47 13.72 1.98
C GLY A 141 -1.00 14.10 1.75
N GLU A 142 -0.56 15.22 2.31
CA GLU A 142 0.84 15.66 2.33
C GLU A 142 1.73 14.72 3.13
N GLU A 143 1.32 14.42 4.36
CA GLU A 143 2.08 13.51 5.22
C GLU A 143 2.16 12.10 4.62
N GLU A 144 1.08 11.61 4.02
CA GLU A 144 1.06 10.32 3.32
C GLU A 144 2.02 10.33 2.13
N ALA A 145 1.99 11.40 1.32
CA ALA A 145 2.91 11.60 0.20
C ALA A 145 4.38 11.68 0.66
N TYR A 146 4.64 12.42 1.75
CA TYR A 146 5.97 12.53 2.33
C TYR A 146 6.50 11.18 2.84
N TYR A 147 5.67 10.41 3.54
CA TYR A 147 6.07 9.07 3.99
C TYR A 147 6.29 8.11 2.82
N ALA A 148 5.51 8.22 1.76
CA ALA A 148 5.72 7.45 0.54
C ALA A 148 7.08 7.79 -0.10
N TRP A 149 7.37 9.07 -0.27
CA TRP A 149 8.65 9.55 -0.79
C TRP A 149 9.81 9.11 0.11
N LYS A 150 9.71 9.32 1.42
CA LYS A 150 10.72 8.91 2.40
C LYS A 150 10.96 7.39 2.40
N SER A 151 9.94 6.57 2.15
CA SER A 151 10.09 5.10 2.03
C SER A 151 11.06 4.73 0.91
N ILE A 152 10.95 5.39 -0.24
CA ILE A 152 11.83 5.16 -1.38
C ILE A 152 13.24 5.68 -1.10
N ALA A 153 13.35 6.86 -0.47
CA ALA A 153 14.64 7.42 -0.07
C ALA A 153 15.42 6.46 0.83
N ILE A 154 14.74 5.85 1.81
CA ILE A 154 15.35 4.85 2.71
C ILE A 154 15.80 3.61 1.96
N LEU A 155 14.91 3.04 1.11
CA LEU A 155 15.17 1.78 0.43
C LEU A 155 16.29 1.87 -0.60
N TYR A 156 16.36 2.97 -1.33
CA TYR A 156 17.31 3.15 -2.43
C TYR A 156 18.47 4.09 -2.07
N GLN A 157 18.50 4.60 -0.84
CA GLN A 157 19.53 5.53 -0.35
C GLN A 157 19.72 6.74 -1.30
N SER A 158 18.63 7.25 -1.83
CA SER A 158 18.59 8.36 -2.77
C SER A 158 17.42 9.28 -2.46
N ASN A 159 17.70 10.59 -2.42
CA ASN A 159 16.66 11.61 -2.25
C ASN A 159 16.14 12.15 -3.60
N GLU A 160 16.78 11.80 -4.71
CA GLU A 160 16.43 12.29 -6.05
C GLU A 160 15.55 11.28 -6.77
N HIS A 161 14.23 11.33 -6.51
CA HIS A 161 13.27 10.44 -7.13
C HIS A 161 11.86 11.01 -7.09
N ILE A 162 10.99 10.35 -7.80
CA ILE A 162 9.56 10.61 -7.86
C ILE A 162 8.85 9.39 -7.28
N THR A 163 7.78 9.61 -6.55
CA THR A 163 6.92 8.54 -6.04
C THR A 163 5.49 8.67 -6.52
N LEU A 164 4.89 7.53 -6.83
CA LEU A 164 3.49 7.39 -7.16
C LEU A 164 2.89 6.32 -6.26
N GLU A 165 2.22 6.75 -5.20
CA GLU A 165 1.48 5.88 -4.30
C GLU A 165 0.03 5.76 -4.76
N THR A 166 -0.50 4.54 -4.77
CA THR A 166 -1.89 4.29 -5.10
C THR A 166 -2.57 3.48 -4.00
N GLY A 167 -3.46 4.16 -3.30
CA GLY A 167 -4.33 3.56 -2.30
C GLY A 167 -5.73 3.23 -2.83
N GLY A 168 -6.62 2.80 -1.93
CA GLY A 168 -8.03 2.53 -2.28
C GLY A 168 -8.86 3.79 -2.50
N ALA A 169 -8.64 4.84 -1.70
CA ALA A 169 -9.41 6.09 -1.76
C ALA A 169 -8.67 7.22 -2.47
N THR A 170 -7.35 7.27 -2.33
CA THR A 170 -6.51 8.40 -2.79
C THR A 170 -5.30 7.90 -3.55
N ILE A 171 -4.71 8.80 -4.34
CA ILE A 171 -3.36 8.66 -4.87
C ILE A 171 -2.50 9.80 -4.33
N GLN A 172 -1.22 9.55 -4.14
CA GLN A 172 -0.21 10.54 -3.85
C GLN A 172 0.87 10.49 -4.93
N PHE A 173 1.18 11.65 -5.47
CA PHE A 173 2.27 11.82 -6.41
C PHE A 173 3.21 12.87 -5.86
N ALA A 174 4.47 12.52 -5.64
CA ALA A 174 5.44 13.40 -5.02
C ALA A 174 6.76 13.41 -5.78
N VAL A 175 7.40 14.57 -5.79
CA VAL A 175 8.74 14.78 -6.33
C VAL A 175 9.56 15.54 -5.29
N GLY A 176 10.81 15.15 -5.12
CA GLY A 176 11.67 15.81 -4.16
C GLY A 176 13.15 15.47 -4.33
N ASN A 177 13.96 16.27 -3.65
CA ASN A 177 15.38 16.04 -3.43
C ASN A 177 15.75 16.53 -2.02
N LYS A 178 17.03 16.78 -1.73
CA LYS A 178 17.48 17.28 -0.42
C LYS A 178 16.99 18.70 -0.10
N GLU A 179 16.67 19.50 -1.11
CA GLU A 179 16.42 20.94 -0.98
C GLU A 179 14.92 21.26 -1.05
N PHE A 180 14.12 20.43 -1.73
CA PHE A 180 12.70 20.67 -1.91
C PHE A 180 11.90 19.37 -1.90
N PHE A 181 10.63 19.50 -1.56
CA PHE A 181 9.60 18.46 -1.66
C PHE A 181 8.28 19.10 -2.12
N ASP A 182 7.69 18.54 -3.18
CA ASP A 182 6.38 18.92 -3.65
C ASP A 182 5.52 17.70 -3.94
N TYR A 183 4.20 17.86 -3.86
CA TYR A 183 3.27 16.74 -3.93
C TYR A 183 1.89 17.16 -4.43
N ILE A 184 1.13 16.16 -4.89
CA ILE A 184 -0.33 16.26 -5.05
C ILE A 184 -0.98 15.02 -4.45
N SER A 185 -2.10 15.21 -3.74
CA SER A 185 -2.95 14.13 -3.24
C SER A 185 -4.35 14.28 -3.82
N LEU A 186 -4.81 13.27 -4.56
CA LEU A 186 -6.08 13.29 -5.26
C LEU A 186 -7.03 12.19 -4.75
N PRO A 187 -8.35 12.47 -4.63
CA PRO A 187 -9.34 11.50 -4.15
C PRO A 187 -9.80 10.53 -5.26
N ILE A 188 -8.85 10.01 -6.03
CA ILE A 188 -9.08 9.11 -7.17
C ILE A 188 -8.35 7.78 -7.01
N GLY A 189 -8.25 7.27 -5.77
CA GLY A 189 -7.69 5.93 -5.53
C GLY A 189 -8.47 4.82 -6.21
N LEU A 190 -7.87 3.63 -6.33
CA LEU A 190 -8.37 2.55 -7.18
C LEU A 190 -9.83 2.15 -6.91
N ASN A 191 -10.22 1.98 -5.64
CA ASN A 191 -11.59 1.57 -5.31
C ASN A 191 -12.58 2.72 -5.49
N GLN A 192 -12.22 3.91 -5.02
CA GLN A 192 -13.07 5.10 -5.14
C GLN A 192 -13.38 5.44 -6.59
N SER A 193 -12.38 5.38 -7.45
CA SER A 193 -12.54 5.68 -8.87
C SER A 193 -13.33 4.58 -9.58
N TYR A 194 -13.14 3.30 -9.22
CA TYR A 194 -13.95 2.22 -9.78
C TYR A 194 -15.44 2.39 -9.47
N GLU A 195 -15.78 2.66 -8.20
CA GLU A 195 -17.16 2.90 -7.77
C GLU A 195 -17.79 4.08 -8.50
N THR A 196 -17.03 5.13 -8.74
CA THR A 196 -17.49 6.27 -9.53
C THR A 196 -17.76 5.88 -10.98
N LEU A 197 -16.80 5.20 -11.62
CA LEU A 197 -16.89 4.93 -13.06
C LEU A 197 -17.96 3.88 -13.43
N ILE A 198 -18.19 2.87 -12.57
CA ILE A 198 -19.23 1.85 -12.84
C ILE A 198 -20.65 2.41 -12.84
N SER A 199 -20.87 3.62 -12.32
CA SER A 199 -22.17 4.29 -12.34
C SER A 199 -22.51 4.87 -13.73
N TYR A 200 -21.51 5.04 -14.60
CA TYR A 200 -21.71 5.52 -15.97
C TYR A 200 -22.09 4.37 -16.90
N LYS A 201 -23.16 4.56 -17.71
CA LYS A 201 -23.58 3.55 -18.73
C LYS A 201 -22.49 3.32 -19.77
N GLU A 202 -21.77 4.36 -20.12
CA GLU A 202 -20.67 4.34 -21.08
C GLU A 202 -19.50 3.46 -20.64
N PHE A 203 -19.39 3.17 -19.32
CA PHE A 203 -18.37 2.27 -18.79
C PHE A 203 -18.76 0.79 -18.89
N GLU A 204 -20.01 0.45 -19.18
CA GLU A 204 -20.48 -0.94 -19.28
C GLU A 204 -19.62 -1.84 -20.19
N PRO A 205 -19.17 -1.37 -21.37
CA PRO A 205 -18.28 -2.15 -22.23
C PRO A 205 -16.91 -2.48 -21.61
N CYS A 206 -16.50 -1.76 -20.57
CA CYS A 206 -15.19 -1.85 -19.92
C CYS A 206 -15.16 -2.81 -18.72
N LYS A 207 -16.31 -3.36 -18.36
CA LYS A 207 -16.40 -4.31 -17.25
C LYS A 207 -15.78 -5.65 -17.61
N GLN A 208 -15.28 -6.35 -16.59
CA GLN A 208 -14.71 -7.69 -16.75
C GLN A 208 -15.70 -8.66 -17.40
N GLY A 209 -15.20 -9.58 -18.24
CA GLY A 209 -15.99 -10.58 -18.95
C GLY A 209 -16.39 -10.18 -20.37
N ASN A 210 -16.22 -8.94 -20.75
CA ASN A 210 -16.39 -8.49 -22.13
C ASN A 210 -15.07 -8.68 -22.91
N ARG A 211 -15.12 -9.40 -24.04
CA ARG A 211 -13.97 -9.48 -24.94
C ARG A 211 -13.56 -8.09 -25.40
N LEU A 212 -12.28 -7.77 -25.25
CA LEU A 212 -11.75 -6.46 -25.60
C LEU A 212 -10.86 -6.56 -26.83
N SER A 213 -11.31 -5.92 -27.94
CA SER A 213 -10.42 -5.57 -29.02
C SER A 213 -9.45 -4.46 -28.59
N GLN A 214 -8.41 -4.22 -29.35
CA GLN A 214 -7.49 -3.11 -29.15
C GLN A 214 -8.22 -1.76 -29.05
N GLU A 215 -9.13 -1.48 -29.98
CA GLU A 215 -9.91 -0.24 -30.00
C GLU A 215 -10.77 -0.05 -28.76
N LYS A 216 -11.43 -1.14 -28.31
CA LYS A 216 -12.26 -1.13 -27.11
C LYS A 216 -11.42 -0.95 -25.85
N TYR A 217 -10.23 -1.54 -25.79
CA TYR A 217 -9.27 -1.32 -24.70
C TYR A 217 -8.87 0.16 -24.62
N ASP A 218 -8.50 0.75 -25.77
CA ASP A 218 -8.11 2.17 -25.83
C ASP A 218 -9.29 3.09 -25.48
N TYR A 219 -10.52 2.76 -25.89
CA TYR A 219 -11.72 3.47 -25.44
C TYR A 219 -11.86 3.45 -23.93
N CYS A 220 -11.77 2.29 -23.29
CA CYS A 220 -11.94 2.16 -21.84
C CYS A 220 -10.85 2.89 -21.06
N LYS A 221 -9.59 2.80 -21.49
CA LYS A 221 -8.48 3.54 -20.92
C LYS A 221 -8.68 5.07 -21.05
N ASN A 222 -9.10 5.54 -22.24
CA ASN A 222 -9.38 6.97 -22.46
C ASN A 222 -10.57 7.45 -21.61
N PHE A 223 -11.61 6.62 -21.46
CA PHE A 223 -12.74 6.93 -20.56
C PHE A 223 -12.26 7.15 -19.13
N VAL A 224 -11.44 6.25 -18.60
CA VAL A 224 -10.83 6.38 -17.26
C VAL A 224 -10.00 7.68 -17.17
N GLN A 225 -9.16 7.93 -18.16
CA GLN A 225 -8.29 9.11 -18.19
C GLN A 225 -9.09 10.42 -18.18
N THR A 226 -10.13 10.51 -19.00
CA THR A 226 -10.98 11.70 -19.09
C THR A 226 -11.74 11.98 -17.79
N HIS A 227 -12.26 10.94 -17.13
CA HIS A 227 -13.10 11.13 -15.94
C HIS A 227 -12.30 11.31 -14.65
N LEU A 228 -11.07 10.80 -14.56
CA LEU A 228 -10.29 10.83 -13.32
C LEU A 228 -9.20 11.91 -13.33
N TYR A 229 -8.59 12.21 -14.48
CA TYR A 229 -7.37 13.00 -14.52
C TYR A 229 -7.52 14.40 -15.16
N GLN A 230 -8.75 14.81 -15.50
CA GLN A 230 -9.01 16.20 -15.92
C GLN A 230 -9.15 17.11 -14.68
N ASN A 231 -8.03 17.46 -14.07
CA ASN A 231 -7.97 18.28 -12.86
C ASN A 231 -6.98 19.43 -13.04
N LYS A 232 -7.41 20.67 -12.72
CA LYS A 232 -6.56 21.86 -12.86
C LYS A 232 -5.35 21.85 -11.92
N GLU A 233 -5.52 21.34 -10.69
CA GLU A 233 -4.42 21.21 -9.73
C GLU A 233 -3.37 20.22 -10.21
N LEU A 234 -3.82 19.10 -10.79
CA LEU A 234 -2.93 18.14 -11.41
C LEU A 234 -2.12 18.76 -12.55
N ASN A 235 -2.75 19.54 -13.43
CA ASN A 235 -2.06 20.21 -14.53
C ASN A 235 -0.98 21.17 -14.02
N LYS A 236 -1.25 21.93 -12.97
CA LYS A 236 -0.26 22.82 -12.34
C LYS A 236 0.90 22.04 -11.78
N PHE A 237 0.63 20.95 -11.08
CA PHE A 237 1.67 20.06 -10.54
C PHE A 237 2.53 19.45 -11.65
N LEU A 238 1.91 19.05 -12.79
CA LEU A 238 2.62 18.45 -13.92
C LEU A 238 3.60 19.41 -14.61
N GLU A 239 3.36 20.71 -14.57
CA GLU A 239 4.33 21.70 -15.09
C GLU A 239 5.61 21.69 -14.25
N LEU A 240 5.50 21.62 -12.93
CA LEU A 240 6.65 21.44 -12.04
C LEU A 240 7.33 20.10 -12.25
N TYR A 241 6.55 19.02 -12.31
CA TYR A 241 7.06 17.66 -12.53
C TYR A 241 7.86 17.51 -13.82
N LYS A 242 7.50 18.24 -14.88
CA LYS A 242 8.15 18.20 -16.19
C LYS A 242 9.66 18.46 -16.11
N GLU A 243 10.11 19.30 -15.18
CA GLU A 243 11.53 19.60 -14.97
C GLU A 243 12.29 18.36 -14.48
N TYR A 244 11.65 17.51 -13.67
CA TYR A 244 12.29 16.39 -12.99
C TYR A 244 12.04 15.04 -13.67
N SER A 245 11.01 14.93 -14.51
CA SER A 245 10.59 13.67 -15.15
C SER A 245 11.68 12.97 -15.98
N ASN A 246 12.60 13.74 -16.56
CA ASN A 246 13.72 13.21 -17.34
C ASN A 246 14.97 12.93 -16.49
N LYS A 247 15.04 13.46 -15.27
CA LYS A 247 16.21 13.33 -14.39
C LYS A 247 16.03 12.25 -13.34
N TYR A 248 14.80 12.12 -12.82
CA TYR A 248 14.49 11.27 -11.68
C TYR A 248 13.70 10.04 -12.10
N LYS A 249 13.97 8.91 -11.44
CA LYS A 249 13.20 7.69 -11.60
C LYS A 249 11.88 7.81 -10.86
N THR A 250 10.79 7.32 -11.45
CA THR A 250 9.49 7.22 -10.79
C THR A 250 9.31 5.85 -10.17
N TYR A 251 9.23 5.79 -8.85
CA TYR A 251 8.95 4.58 -8.08
C TYR A 251 7.48 4.54 -7.66
N THR A 252 6.89 3.35 -7.72
CA THR A 252 5.49 3.16 -7.34
C THR A 252 5.37 2.46 -6.00
N LEU A 253 4.34 2.81 -5.24
CA LEU A 253 4.00 2.19 -3.97
C LEU A 253 2.54 1.76 -3.95
N GLY A 254 2.26 0.82 -3.07
CA GLY A 254 0.91 0.31 -2.84
C GLY A 254 0.63 -1.00 -3.57
N ARG A 255 -0.32 -1.74 -3.01
CA ARG A 255 -0.71 -3.07 -3.52
C ARG A 255 -1.19 -3.09 -4.96
N PRO A 256 -1.97 -2.08 -5.44
CA PRO A 256 -2.39 -2.07 -6.84
C PRO A 256 -1.20 -2.14 -7.80
N TRP A 257 -0.18 -1.33 -7.59
CA TRP A 257 1.03 -1.35 -8.40
C TRP A 257 1.81 -2.66 -8.27
N ASN A 258 1.94 -3.22 -7.08
CA ASN A 258 2.61 -4.49 -6.91
C ASN A 258 1.89 -5.65 -7.62
N SER A 259 0.55 -5.62 -7.65
CA SER A 259 -0.22 -6.57 -8.46
C SER A 259 0.11 -6.43 -9.95
N ILE A 260 0.22 -5.21 -10.46
CA ILE A 260 0.63 -4.94 -11.85
C ILE A 260 2.05 -5.47 -12.12
N PHE A 261 3.03 -5.18 -11.26
CA PHE A 261 4.40 -5.70 -11.43
C PHE A 261 4.46 -7.22 -11.46
N ASN A 262 3.66 -7.89 -10.62
CA ASN A 262 3.60 -9.35 -10.59
C ASN A 262 2.95 -9.93 -11.86
N LEU A 263 1.92 -9.28 -12.41
CA LEU A 263 1.23 -9.72 -13.63
C LEU A 263 2.05 -9.46 -14.88
N VAL A 264 2.65 -8.28 -15.00
CA VAL A 264 3.50 -7.90 -16.15
C VAL A 264 4.84 -8.62 -16.11
N ASN A 265 5.33 -8.96 -14.91
CA ASN A 265 6.62 -9.63 -14.68
C ASN A 265 7.82 -8.91 -15.28
N LYS A 266 7.84 -7.58 -15.18
CA LYS A 266 8.94 -6.71 -15.63
C LYS A 266 9.24 -5.63 -14.59
N ASN A 267 10.48 -5.14 -14.58
CA ASN A 267 10.90 -3.98 -13.80
C ASN A 267 12.11 -3.30 -14.51
N PRO A 268 11.98 -2.11 -15.07
CA PRO A 268 10.80 -1.23 -15.07
C PRO A 268 9.68 -1.70 -16.02
N ILE A 269 8.47 -1.12 -15.79
CA ILE A 269 7.31 -1.25 -16.68
C ILE A 269 7.15 0.04 -17.47
N ASN A 270 6.84 -0.05 -18.76
CA ASN A 270 6.43 1.07 -19.59
C ASN A 270 4.95 0.97 -20.00
N ILE A 271 4.44 1.99 -20.71
CA ILE A 271 3.03 2.07 -21.12
C ILE A 271 2.65 0.91 -22.03
N GLU A 272 3.52 0.50 -22.95
CA GLU A 272 3.25 -0.59 -23.89
C GLU A 272 3.20 -1.96 -23.19
N ASP A 273 4.02 -2.15 -22.16
CA ASP A 273 3.95 -3.35 -21.31
C ASP A 273 2.60 -3.46 -20.59
N LEU A 274 2.07 -2.34 -20.06
CA LEU A 274 0.74 -2.30 -19.45
C LEU A 274 -0.36 -2.60 -20.48
N LYS A 275 -0.30 -2.00 -21.65
CA LYS A 275 -1.28 -2.19 -22.72
C LYS A 275 -1.34 -3.64 -23.19
N THR A 276 -0.19 -4.21 -23.53
CA THR A 276 -0.08 -5.60 -23.99
C THR A 276 -0.59 -6.58 -22.94
N SER A 277 -0.15 -6.42 -21.69
CA SER A 277 -0.60 -7.27 -20.59
C SER A 277 -2.08 -7.05 -20.28
N GLY A 278 -2.55 -5.80 -20.31
CA GLY A 278 -3.96 -5.47 -20.07
C GLY A 278 -4.89 -6.14 -21.09
N ILE A 279 -4.58 -6.06 -22.37
CA ILE A 279 -5.35 -6.75 -23.42
C ILE A 279 -5.36 -8.26 -23.18
N PHE A 280 -4.21 -8.85 -22.85
CA PHE A 280 -4.11 -10.27 -22.55
C PHE A 280 -5.01 -10.67 -21.38
N TYR A 281 -4.84 -10.04 -20.21
CA TYR A 281 -5.58 -10.39 -19.01
C TYR A 281 -7.08 -10.08 -19.10
N CYS A 282 -7.47 -9.02 -19.80
CA CYS A 282 -8.88 -8.70 -20.01
C CYS A 282 -9.63 -9.73 -20.87
N ASN A 283 -8.93 -10.49 -21.68
CA ASN A 283 -9.53 -11.52 -22.53
C ASN A 283 -9.55 -12.91 -21.90
N LEU A 284 -8.99 -13.08 -20.70
CA LEU A 284 -9.12 -14.31 -19.93
C LEU A 284 -10.50 -14.42 -19.27
N SER A 285 -10.99 -15.63 -19.14
CA SER A 285 -12.18 -15.93 -18.35
C SER A 285 -11.92 -15.69 -16.84
N GLU A 286 -12.99 -15.47 -16.07
CA GLU A 286 -12.87 -15.33 -14.61
C GLU A 286 -12.23 -16.57 -13.97
N GLN A 287 -12.50 -17.77 -14.49
CA GLN A 287 -11.90 -19.02 -13.99
C GLN A 287 -10.39 -19.06 -14.21
N GLU A 288 -9.91 -18.65 -15.39
CA GLU A 288 -8.46 -18.56 -15.68
C GLU A 288 -7.78 -17.50 -14.83
N LEU A 289 -8.47 -16.39 -14.54
CA LEU A 289 -7.93 -15.31 -13.70
C LEU A 289 -7.80 -15.74 -12.25
N ILE A 290 -8.80 -16.40 -11.68
CA ILE A 290 -8.78 -16.87 -10.27
C ILE A 290 -7.62 -17.83 -10.00
N GLN A 291 -7.19 -18.59 -11.01
CA GLN A 291 -6.01 -19.46 -10.90
C GLN A 291 -4.68 -18.70 -10.81
N LYS A 292 -4.64 -17.45 -11.30
CA LYS A 292 -3.42 -16.64 -11.41
C LYS A 292 -3.32 -15.52 -10.39
N ILE A 293 -4.46 -15.03 -9.91
CA ILE A 293 -4.55 -13.87 -9.03
C ILE A 293 -5.65 -14.07 -7.98
N PRO A 294 -5.58 -13.40 -6.82
CA PRO A 294 -6.64 -13.44 -5.81
C PRO A 294 -8.01 -13.06 -6.41
N SER A 295 -9.06 -13.78 -6.02
CA SER A 295 -10.42 -13.66 -6.58
C SER A 295 -11.01 -12.25 -6.54
N ASN A 296 -10.69 -11.47 -5.51
CA ASN A 296 -11.13 -10.07 -5.39
C ASN A 296 -10.54 -9.14 -6.45
N PHE A 297 -9.38 -9.47 -7.01
CA PHE A 297 -8.76 -8.75 -8.13
C PHE A 297 -9.23 -9.27 -9.48
N ALA A 298 -9.55 -10.56 -9.59
CA ALA A 298 -9.98 -11.17 -10.85
C ALA A 298 -11.16 -10.42 -11.49
N LYS A 299 -12.14 -10.01 -10.68
CA LYS A 299 -13.32 -9.26 -11.14
C LYS A 299 -13.04 -7.84 -11.64
N ARG A 300 -11.85 -7.29 -11.38
CA ARG A 300 -11.49 -5.90 -11.68
C ARG A 300 -10.18 -5.79 -12.46
N ILE A 301 -9.67 -6.89 -12.99
CA ILE A 301 -8.32 -6.89 -13.59
C ILE A 301 -8.22 -5.93 -14.79
N CYS A 302 -9.23 -5.87 -15.64
CA CYS A 302 -9.26 -4.92 -16.76
C CYS A 302 -9.19 -3.49 -16.25
N TYR A 303 -10.03 -3.17 -15.26
CA TYR A 303 -10.02 -1.85 -14.66
C TYR A 303 -8.64 -1.50 -14.06
N LEU A 304 -7.99 -2.46 -13.41
CA LEU A 304 -6.65 -2.25 -12.87
C LEU A 304 -5.67 -1.80 -13.96
N PHE A 305 -5.68 -2.45 -15.13
CA PHE A 305 -4.81 -2.06 -16.25
C PHE A 305 -5.20 -0.72 -16.86
N PHE A 306 -6.50 -0.47 -17.14
CA PHE A 306 -6.95 0.82 -17.65
C PHE A 306 -6.58 1.97 -16.73
N TYR A 307 -6.79 1.79 -15.44
CA TYR A 307 -6.52 2.79 -14.42
C TYR A 307 -5.04 3.14 -14.36
N HIS A 308 -4.15 2.15 -14.30
CA HIS A 308 -2.72 2.40 -14.19
C HIS A 308 -2.11 2.93 -15.50
N GLN A 309 -2.59 2.47 -16.66
CA GLN A 309 -2.15 3.05 -17.91
C GLN A 309 -2.62 4.51 -18.04
N ALA A 310 -3.89 4.79 -17.76
CA ALA A 310 -4.43 6.15 -17.76
C ALA A 310 -3.67 7.07 -16.79
N GLN A 311 -3.29 6.53 -15.62
CA GLN A 311 -2.47 7.23 -14.63
C GLN A 311 -1.09 7.59 -15.17
N MET A 312 -0.38 6.64 -15.78
CA MET A 312 0.93 6.92 -16.38
C MET A 312 0.85 7.95 -17.51
N GLU A 313 -0.15 7.82 -18.41
CA GLU A 313 -0.33 8.76 -19.52
C GLU A 313 -0.70 10.16 -19.04
N ALA A 314 -1.65 10.27 -18.10
CA ALA A 314 -2.06 11.55 -17.53
C ALA A 314 -0.91 12.26 -16.81
N LEU A 315 -0.10 11.50 -16.07
CA LEU A 315 1.06 12.00 -15.35
C LEU A 315 2.32 12.11 -16.23
N LYS A 316 2.21 11.82 -17.54
CA LYS A 316 3.33 11.87 -18.52
C LYS A 316 4.53 10.99 -18.11
N ILE A 317 4.28 9.90 -17.39
CA ILE A 317 5.30 8.97 -16.92
C ILE A 317 5.59 7.94 -18.01
N GLN A 318 6.84 7.85 -18.46
CA GLN A 318 7.25 6.88 -19.50
C GLN A 318 7.58 5.51 -18.93
N LYS A 319 8.20 5.47 -17.75
CA LYS A 319 8.63 4.25 -17.08
C LYS A 319 8.43 4.35 -15.60
N ILE A 320 8.01 3.24 -14.98
CA ILE A 320 7.87 3.11 -13.53
C ILE A 320 8.75 1.98 -13.02
N TYR A 321 9.27 2.16 -11.83
CA TYR A 321 10.08 1.18 -11.12
C TYR A 321 9.32 0.67 -9.91
N ARG A 322 9.49 -0.61 -9.60
CA ARG A 322 8.91 -1.19 -8.38
C ARG A 322 9.56 -0.52 -7.16
N GLY A 323 8.75 0.04 -6.30
CA GLY A 323 9.16 0.58 -5.01
C GLY A 323 8.88 -0.43 -3.89
N THR A 324 7.93 -0.11 -3.03
CA THR A 324 7.56 -0.92 -1.86
C THR A 324 6.04 -1.10 -1.77
N ASP A 325 5.60 -2.07 -0.95
CA ASP A 325 4.19 -2.35 -0.74
C ASP A 325 3.48 -1.28 0.09
N SER A 326 4.24 -0.45 0.82
CA SER A 326 3.64 0.50 1.75
C SER A 326 4.54 1.71 2.03
N TRP A 327 3.91 2.86 2.22
CA TRP A 327 4.51 4.10 2.70
C TRP A 327 4.91 4.04 4.20
N THR A 328 4.48 3.01 4.92
CA THR A 328 4.72 2.87 6.36
C THR A 328 6.18 2.72 6.75
N ILE A 329 7.06 2.34 5.80
CA ILE A 329 8.52 2.38 6.00
C ILE A 329 8.97 3.81 6.33
N GLY A 330 8.53 4.80 5.57
CA GLY A 330 8.85 6.21 5.81
C GLY A 330 8.32 6.72 7.14
N ALA A 331 7.10 6.28 7.52
CA ALA A 331 6.49 6.61 8.81
C ALA A 331 7.17 5.92 9.99
N SER A 332 7.81 4.75 9.79
CA SER A 332 8.46 4.00 10.87
C SER A 332 9.68 4.72 11.46
N ILE A 333 10.26 5.67 10.75
CA ILE A 333 11.38 6.52 11.21
C ILE A 333 11.01 8.01 11.13
N ASP A 334 9.79 8.36 11.53
CA ASP A 334 9.39 9.76 11.67
C ASP A 334 10.28 10.49 12.68
N GLU A 335 10.69 11.72 12.35
CA GLU A 335 11.60 12.54 13.14
C GLU A 335 11.07 12.82 14.56
N LYS A 336 9.75 12.86 14.74
CA LYS A 336 9.12 13.02 16.06
C LYS A 336 9.32 11.79 16.94
N THR A 337 9.31 10.60 16.33
CA THR A 337 9.51 9.32 17.02
C THR A 337 11.00 9.00 17.17
N PHE A 338 11.80 9.42 16.20
CA PHE A 338 13.24 9.19 16.12
C PHE A 338 14.01 10.48 15.82
N PRO A 339 14.11 11.41 16.79
CA PRO A 339 14.80 12.69 16.56
C PRO A 339 16.29 12.55 16.22
N TYR A 340 16.85 11.35 16.35
CA TYR A 340 18.25 11.06 16.01
C TYR A 340 18.42 10.55 14.57
N CYS A 341 17.32 10.32 13.84
CA CYS A 341 17.33 9.77 12.49
C CYS A 341 17.44 10.85 11.41
N ASN A 342 18.11 11.98 11.71
CA ASN A 342 18.31 13.10 10.78
C ASN A 342 19.32 12.80 9.66
N SER A 343 19.53 11.55 9.30
CA SER A 343 20.61 11.11 8.42
C SER A 343 20.31 11.12 6.92
N PHE A 344 19.30 11.86 6.49
CA PHE A 344 19.11 12.17 5.06
C PHE A 344 19.62 13.57 4.67
N ASN A 345 20.49 14.16 5.52
CA ASN A 345 21.25 15.38 5.21
C ASN A 345 22.48 15.07 4.34
#